data_e9493575568c59ad1fa1266772b2f265
#
_entry.id   e9493575568c59ad1fa1266772b2f265
#
_cell.length_a   1.000
_cell.length_b   1.000
_cell.length_c   1.000
_cell.angle_alpha   90.00
_cell.angle_beta   90.00
_cell.angle_gamma   90.00
#
_symmetry.space_group_name_H-M   'P 1'
#
loop_
_entity.id
_entity.type
_entity.pdbx_description
1 polymer ?
#
loop_
_entity_poly.entity_id
_entity_poly.type
_entity_poly.pdbx_seq_one_letter_code
_entity_poly.pdbx_strand_id
1 'polypeptide(L)'
;MKITIHRGLNQIGGCITEIQSLSGTKILIDLGHNLPDGGGVSEDMYESPENLDYILDGCSAVFYTHYHGDHLGFAAEIHERGVAQYMGPLAIKIMIHLNDHMTYAEKLKDRAKANLKALNEFKTFAIGRKTIIGDIAITPYGVSHSAPDSYMFLIECDGKKVLHTGDFRDHGYLGKGLYTMLEKHIIPQGIDVLITEGTNVGQKSKSVLSEQEISSQFRQIMRKYKNIFILSSSADADRLWSIYRAHN
;
A
#
# COMPACT_ATOMS: atom_id res chain seq x y z
N MET A 1 24.49 -2.04 -0.21
CA MET A 1 23.09 -1.56 -0.14
C MET A 1 22.95 -0.51 0.94
N LYS A 2 22.27 0.58 0.66
CA LYS A 2 21.85 1.61 1.63
C LYS A 2 20.33 1.61 1.71
N ILE A 3 19.78 1.71 2.91
CA ILE A 3 18.35 1.87 3.18
C ILE A 3 18.17 3.19 3.90
N THR A 4 17.27 4.03 3.42
CA THR A 4 16.94 5.30 4.05
C THR A 4 15.42 5.35 4.26
N ILE A 5 14.99 5.51 5.49
CA ILE A 5 13.59 5.78 5.80
C ILE A 5 13.41 7.29 5.85
N HIS A 6 12.84 7.86 4.82
CA HIS A 6 12.64 9.30 4.71
C HIS A 6 11.49 9.79 5.59
N ARG A 7 10.44 8.96 5.71
CA ARG A 7 9.25 9.25 6.51
C ARG A 7 8.60 7.95 6.98
N GLY A 8 7.90 7.98 8.14
CA GLY A 8 7.16 6.83 8.70
C GLY A 8 7.75 6.27 10.00
N LEU A 9 8.94 6.72 10.47
CA LEU A 9 9.54 6.20 11.71
C LEU A 9 8.81 6.63 12.98
N ASN A 10 8.23 7.83 12.98
CA ASN A 10 7.63 8.45 14.18
C ASN A 10 6.20 8.90 13.94
N GLN A 11 5.54 8.35 12.91
CA GLN A 11 4.17 8.69 12.53
C GLN A 11 3.47 7.50 11.92
N ILE A 12 2.14 7.53 11.89
CA ILE A 12 1.30 6.56 11.17
C ILE A 12 1.06 7.11 9.76
N GLY A 13 1.24 6.26 8.75
CA GLY A 13 1.07 6.60 7.35
C GLY A 13 2.17 7.48 6.76
N GLY A 14 2.04 7.76 5.47
CA GLY A 14 2.99 8.56 4.71
C GLY A 14 4.39 7.94 4.63
N CYS A 15 4.50 6.62 4.70
CA CYS A 15 5.79 5.92 4.69
C CYS A 15 6.53 6.12 3.37
N ILE A 16 7.84 6.37 3.46
CA ILE A 16 8.72 6.49 2.30
C ILE A 16 10.02 5.78 2.61
N THR A 17 10.30 4.71 1.90
CA THR A 17 11.52 3.91 2.04
C THR A 17 12.33 3.96 0.75
N GLU A 18 13.59 4.39 0.84
CA GLU A 18 14.56 4.34 -0.25
C GLU A 18 15.48 3.13 -0.09
N ILE A 19 15.72 2.44 -1.20
CA ILE A 19 16.74 1.39 -1.30
C ILE A 19 17.67 1.74 -2.44
N GLN A 20 18.96 1.84 -2.12
CA GLN A 20 20.01 2.14 -3.08
C GLN A 20 21.08 1.05 -3.06
N SER A 21 21.40 0.53 -4.23
CA SER A 21 22.50 -0.44 -4.42
C SER A 21 23.88 0.23 -4.38
N LEU A 22 24.91 -0.56 -4.22
CA LEU A 22 26.31 -0.10 -4.32
C LEU A 22 26.65 0.41 -5.75
N SER A 23 25.96 -0.08 -6.77
CA SER A 23 26.12 0.40 -8.15
C SER A 23 25.44 1.73 -8.43
N GLY A 24 24.59 2.21 -7.49
CA GLY A 24 23.88 3.48 -7.61
C GLY A 24 22.42 3.34 -8.07
N THR A 25 21.91 2.15 -8.39
CA THR A 25 20.48 1.96 -8.67
C THR A 25 19.67 2.33 -7.44
N LYS A 26 18.69 3.20 -7.60
CA LYS A 26 17.80 3.69 -6.53
C LYS A 26 16.34 3.39 -6.84
N ILE A 27 15.62 2.84 -5.87
CA ILE A 27 14.17 2.67 -5.90
C ILE A 27 13.54 3.25 -4.64
N LEU A 28 12.27 3.60 -4.73
CA LEU A 28 11.42 3.95 -3.58
C LEU A 28 10.33 2.89 -3.40
N ILE A 29 10.00 2.62 -2.14
CA ILE A 29 8.81 1.89 -1.74
C ILE A 29 7.88 2.88 -1.07
N ASP A 30 6.72 3.08 -1.68
CA ASP A 30 5.70 4.06 -1.34
C ASP A 30 6.20 5.52 -1.37
N LEU A 31 5.32 6.42 -1.76
CA LEU A 31 5.50 7.86 -1.68
C LEU A 31 4.12 8.52 -1.70
N GLY A 32 3.56 8.71 -0.53
CA GLY A 32 2.22 9.22 -0.35
C GLY A 32 2.15 10.44 0.55
N HIS A 33 0.95 10.98 0.73
CA HIS A 33 0.70 12.15 1.58
C HIS A 33 0.79 11.80 3.08
N ASN A 34 1.08 12.79 3.91
CA ASN A 34 0.88 12.67 5.34
C ASN A 34 -0.60 12.41 5.68
N LEU A 35 -0.84 11.63 6.72
CA LEU A 35 -2.16 11.56 7.33
C LEU A 35 -2.32 12.71 8.33
N PRO A 36 -3.40 13.50 8.27
CA PRO A 36 -3.62 14.66 9.15
C PRO A 36 -3.54 14.32 10.63
N ASP A 37 -3.99 13.13 11.01
CA ASP A 37 -4.04 12.65 12.40
C ASP A 37 -2.97 11.58 12.71
N GLY A 38 -1.99 11.40 11.82
CA GLY A 38 -0.97 10.35 11.92
C GLY A 38 0.14 10.62 12.93
N GLY A 39 0.09 11.73 13.66
CA GLY A 39 1.13 12.14 14.64
C GLY A 39 2.38 12.77 14.00
N GLY A 40 2.39 12.93 12.69
CA GLY A 40 3.44 13.64 11.95
C GLY A 40 3.30 15.16 12.02
N VAL A 41 4.23 15.86 11.37
CA VAL A 41 4.13 17.32 11.18
C VAL A 41 2.92 17.66 10.29
N SER A 42 2.29 18.79 10.58
CA SER A 42 1.09 19.25 9.89
C SER A 42 1.30 19.55 8.39
N GLU A 43 2.54 19.88 7.99
CA GLU A 43 2.91 20.18 6.63
C GLU A 43 3.63 18.98 6.00
N ASP A 44 3.15 18.56 4.83
CA ASP A 44 3.83 17.55 4.05
C ASP A 44 5.00 18.19 3.31
N MET A 45 6.22 17.93 3.78
CA MET A 45 7.43 18.50 3.19
C MET A 45 7.59 18.14 1.70
N TYR A 46 6.98 17.04 1.23
CA TYR A 46 7.05 16.61 -0.17
C TYR A 46 5.97 17.23 -1.06
N GLU A 47 5.06 18.05 -0.52
CA GLU A 47 4.24 18.95 -1.33
C GLU A 47 5.08 20.07 -1.97
N SER A 48 6.28 20.38 -1.42
CA SER A 48 7.25 21.26 -2.08
C SER A 48 7.84 20.54 -3.31
N PRO A 49 7.79 21.16 -4.51
CA PRO A 49 8.39 20.60 -5.71
C PRO A 49 9.88 20.28 -5.55
N GLU A 50 10.63 21.14 -4.83
CA GLU A 50 12.07 20.98 -4.61
C GLU A 50 12.40 19.73 -3.79
N ASN A 51 11.61 19.45 -2.76
CA ASN A 51 11.81 18.27 -1.93
C ASN A 51 11.42 16.99 -2.68
N LEU A 52 10.37 17.07 -3.50
CA LEU A 52 9.96 15.96 -4.35
C LEU A 52 11.00 15.69 -5.44
N ASP A 53 11.56 16.73 -6.06
CA ASP A 53 12.65 16.60 -7.02
C ASP A 53 13.89 15.98 -6.39
N TYR A 54 14.24 16.40 -5.16
CA TYR A 54 15.38 15.85 -4.41
C TYR A 54 15.23 14.36 -4.13
N ILE A 55 14.05 13.90 -3.67
CA ILE A 55 13.85 12.48 -3.36
C ILE A 55 13.78 11.61 -4.62
N LEU A 56 13.32 12.17 -5.74
CA LEU A 56 13.22 11.48 -7.02
C LEU A 56 14.50 11.55 -7.87
N ASP A 57 15.47 12.41 -7.50
CA ASP A 57 16.74 12.50 -8.23
C ASP A 57 17.45 11.14 -8.28
N GLY A 58 17.76 10.67 -9.50
CA GLY A 58 18.33 9.34 -9.73
C GLY A 58 17.43 8.15 -9.40
N CYS A 59 16.15 8.37 -9.07
CA CYS A 59 15.22 7.29 -8.80
C CYS A 59 14.82 6.55 -10.08
N SER A 60 15.07 5.24 -10.12
CA SER A 60 14.77 4.39 -11.27
C SER A 60 13.31 3.92 -11.29
N ALA A 61 12.71 3.73 -10.12
CA ALA A 61 11.32 3.28 -10.00
C ALA A 61 10.75 3.53 -8.60
N VAL A 62 9.43 3.69 -8.54
CA VAL A 62 8.63 3.65 -7.30
C VAL A 62 7.74 2.41 -7.33
N PHE A 63 7.74 1.64 -6.24
CA PHE A 63 6.88 0.48 -6.04
C PHE A 63 5.87 0.78 -4.94
N TYR A 64 4.60 0.57 -5.21
CA TYR A 64 3.53 0.81 -4.24
C TYR A 64 3.08 -0.49 -3.60
N THR A 65 3.07 -0.51 -2.26
CA THR A 65 2.56 -1.65 -1.49
C THR A 65 1.05 -1.78 -1.64
N HIS A 66 0.35 -0.66 -1.69
CA HIS A 66 -1.10 -0.56 -1.90
C HIS A 66 -1.52 0.88 -2.27
N TYR A 67 -2.82 1.08 -2.50
CA TYR A 67 -3.33 2.33 -3.11
C TYR A 67 -3.90 3.37 -2.13
N HIS A 68 -3.69 3.28 -0.83
CA HIS A 68 -4.10 4.36 0.07
C HIS A 68 -3.31 5.65 -0.20
N GLY A 69 -3.93 6.80 0.09
CA GLY A 69 -3.36 8.10 -0.26
C GLY A 69 -2.03 8.41 0.43
N ASP A 70 -1.82 7.86 1.60
CA ASP A 70 -0.58 7.97 2.36
C ASP A 70 0.55 7.05 1.84
N HIS A 71 0.29 6.25 0.79
CA HIS A 71 1.25 5.44 0.05
C HIS A 71 1.38 5.87 -1.40
N LEU A 72 0.26 6.22 -2.07
CA LEU A 72 0.19 6.53 -3.51
C LEU A 72 0.05 8.03 -3.82
N GLY A 73 0.01 8.90 -2.81
CA GLY A 73 -0.48 10.27 -2.93
C GLY A 73 0.18 11.15 -3.99
N PHE A 74 1.47 10.94 -4.28
CA PHE A 74 2.22 11.73 -5.27
C PHE A 74 2.34 11.10 -6.65
N ALA A 75 1.47 10.14 -6.99
CA ALA A 75 1.54 9.39 -8.25
C ALA A 75 1.54 10.27 -9.50
N ALA A 76 0.73 11.32 -9.54
CA ALA A 76 0.67 12.25 -10.67
C ALA A 76 1.96 13.06 -10.81
N GLU A 77 2.48 13.60 -9.72
CA GLU A 77 3.70 14.39 -9.67
C GLU A 77 4.95 13.57 -10.02
N ILE A 78 4.98 12.30 -9.63
CA ILE A 78 6.04 11.35 -10.00
C ILE A 78 5.97 11.03 -11.48
N HIS A 79 4.76 10.86 -12.03
CA HIS A 79 4.56 10.63 -13.46
C HIS A 79 5.08 11.81 -14.30
N GLU A 80 4.81 13.04 -13.88
CA GLU A 80 5.30 14.25 -14.56
C GLU A 80 6.83 14.32 -14.63
N ARG A 81 7.53 13.68 -13.70
CA ARG A 81 9.00 13.56 -13.64
C ARG A 81 9.54 12.36 -14.40
N GLY A 82 8.67 11.57 -15.03
CA GLY A 82 9.05 10.44 -15.87
C GLY A 82 9.61 9.24 -15.11
N VAL A 83 9.42 9.16 -13.79
CA VAL A 83 9.87 8.01 -12.99
C VAL A 83 8.89 6.84 -13.16
N ALA A 84 9.42 5.65 -13.43
CA ALA A 84 8.59 4.44 -13.59
C ALA A 84 7.88 4.08 -12.29
N GLN A 85 6.59 3.75 -12.37
CA GLN A 85 5.75 3.45 -11.21
C GLN A 85 5.15 2.04 -11.34
N TYR A 86 5.18 1.27 -10.26
CA TYR A 86 4.73 -0.13 -10.22
C TYR A 86 3.70 -0.34 -9.12
N MET A 87 2.58 -0.98 -9.47
CA MET A 87 1.53 -1.35 -8.50
C MET A 87 0.86 -2.65 -8.92
N GLY A 88 0.11 -3.27 -8.01
CA GLY A 88 -0.68 -4.45 -8.29
C GLY A 88 -1.72 -4.22 -9.38
N PRO A 89 -1.96 -5.21 -10.28
CA PRO A 89 -2.82 -5.02 -11.45
C PRO A 89 -4.29 -4.76 -11.10
N LEU A 90 -4.79 -5.32 -10.00
CA LEU A 90 -6.15 -5.06 -9.53
C LEU A 90 -6.25 -3.69 -8.86
N ALA A 91 -5.24 -3.29 -8.08
CA ALA A 91 -5.15 -1.99 -7.45
C ALA A 91 -5.18 -0.86 -8.50
N ILE A 92 -4.45 -1.00 -9.60
CA ILE A 92 -4.48 -0.04 -10.72
C ILE A 92 -5.90 0.09 -11.29
N LYS A 93 -6.59 -1.03 -11.55
CA LYS A 93 -7.96 -1.02 -12.09
C LYS A 93 -8.95 -0.34 -11.13
N ILE A 94 -8.83 -0.62 -9.83
CA ILE A 94 -9.67 0.01 -8.81
C ILE A 94 -9.42 1.52 -8.81
N MET A 95 -8.16 1.95 -8.81
CA MET A 95 -7.81 3.37 -8.79
C MET A 95 -8.22 4.11 -10.05
N ILE A 96 -8.10 3.49 -11.23
CA ILE A 96 -8.63 4.06 -12.47
C ILE A 96 -10.13 4.28 -12.34
N HIS A 97 -10.88 3.28 -11.89
CA HIS A 97 -12.33 3.40 -11.74
C HIS A 97 -12.74 4.47 -10.72
N LEU A 98 -12.08 4.52 -9.56
CA LEU A 98 -12.34 5.54 -8.54
C LEU A 98 -12.03 6.96 -9.06
N ASN A 99 -10.89 7.16 -9.72
CA ASN A 99 -10.53 8.47 -10.26
C ASN A 99 -11.45 8.87 -11.44
N ASP A 100 -11.89 7.93 -12.28
CA ASP A 100 -12.87 8.21 -13.33
C ASP A 100 -14.16 8.80 -12.72
N HIS A 101 -14.69 8.17 -11.68
CA HIS A 101 -15.84 8.73 -10.95
C HIS A 101 -15.56 10.09 -10.31
N MET A 102 -14.36 10.33 -9.79
CA MET A 102 -13.99 11.62 -9.21
C MET A 102 -13.92 12.76 -10.24
N THR A 103 -13.79 12.45 -11.54
CA THR A 103 -13.82 13.48 -12.59
C THR A 103 -15.15 14.21 -12.69
N TYR A 104 -16.23 13.65 -12.18
CA TYR A 104 -17.57 14.29 -12.10
C TYR A 104 -17.71 15.23 -10.92
N ALA A 105 -16.80 15.20 -9.95
CA ALA A 105 -16.80 16.08 -8.80
C ALA A 105 -15.93 17.32 -9.08
N GLU A 106 -16.56 18.51 -9.18
CA GLU A 106 -15.87 19.75 -9.60
C GLU A 106 -14.56 20.01 -8.84
N LYS A 107 -14.56 19.82 -7.52
CA LYS A 107 -13.38 20.06 -6.68
C LYS A 107 -12.25 19.04 -6.85
N LEU A 108 -12.53 17.85 -7.40
CA LEU A 108 -11.57 16.74 -7.51
C LEU A 108 -11.15 16.48 -8.95
N LYS A 109 -11.86 17.09 -9.91
CA LYS A 109 -11.76 16.79 -11.34
C LYS A 109 -10.34 16.87 -11.89
N ASP A 110 -9.62 17.95 -11.60
CA ASP A 110 -8.29 18.15 -12.18
C ASP A 110 -7.26 17.18 -11.57
N ARG A 111 -7.34 16.96 -10.27
CA ARG A 111 -6.52 15.94 -9.58
C ARG A 111 -6.81 14.55 -10.10
N ALA A 112 -8.09 14.20 -10.25
CA ALA A 112 -8.51 12.91 -10.78
C ALA A 112 -7.99 12.66 -12.20
N LYS A 113 -8.04 13.67 -13.07
CA LYS A 113 -7.49 13.58 -14.43
C LYS A 113 -5.97 13.39 -14.44
N ALA A 114 -5.23 14.10 -13.57
CA ALA A 114 -3.79 13.93 -13.43
C ALA A 114 -3.45 12.51 -12.96
N ASN A 115 -4.17 12.01 -11.95
CA ASN A 115 -4.02 10.64 -11.46
C ASN A 115 -4.33 9.60 -12.55
N LEU A 116 -5.41 9.78 -13.33
CA LEU A 116 -5.77 8.88 -14.44
C LEU A 116 -4.65 8.79 -15.48
N LYS A 117 -4.04 9.95 -15.81
CA LYS A 117 -2.91 9.98 -16.74
C LYS A 117 -1.74 9.15 -16.20
N ALA A 118 -1.38 9.32 -14.93
CA ALA A 118 -0.33 8.55 -14.30
C ALA A 118 -0.67 7.04 -14.25
N LEU A 119 -1.86 6.69 -13.76
CA LEU A 119 -2.29 5.29 -13.58
C LEU A 119 -2.31 4.48 -14.89
N ASN A 120 -2.61 5.11 -16.03
CA ASN A 120 -2.58 4.45 -17.32
C ASN A 120 -1.15 4.11 -17.80
N GLU A 121 -0.12 4.73 -17.22
CA GLU A 121 1.30 4.47 -17.51
C GLU A 121 1.95 3.54 -16.46
N PHE A 122 1.22 3.18 -15.41
CA PHE A 122 1.74 2.29 -14.38
C PHE A 122 2.06 0.92 -14.94
N LYS A 123 3.19 0.39 -14.50
CA LYS A 123 3.60 -0.99 -14.75
C LYS A 123 3.06 -1.91 -13.65
N THR A 124 2.89 -3.18 -14.01
CA THR A 124 2.43 -4.20 -13.07
C THR A 124 3.55 -5.17 -12.73
N PHE A 125 3.38 -5.86 -11.63
CA PHE A 125 4.18 -7.01 -11.25
C PHE A 125 3.28 -8.24 -11.01
N ALA A 126 3.87 -9.42 -10.92
CA ALA A 126 3.14 -10.66 -10.63
C ALA A 126 3.61 -11.27 -9.31
N ILE A 127 2.67 -11.79 -8.51
CA ILE A 127 2.94 -12.45 -7.22
C ILE A 127 4.00 -13.54 -7.39
N GLY A 128 5.02 -13.52 -6.53
CA GLY A 128 6.11 -14.49 -6.52
C GLY A 128 7.06 -14.40 -7.72
N ARG A 129 6.92 -13.39 -8.58
CA ARG A 129 7.80 -13.17 -9.74
C ARG A 129 8.70 -11.97 -9.49
N LYS A 130 9.99 -12.15 -9.76
CA LYS A 130 10.97 -11.05 -9.64
C LYS A 130 10.76 -10.00 -10.72
N THR A 131 10.70 -8.73 -10.31
CA THR A 131 10.89 -7.56 -11.18
C THR A 131 12.30 -7.04 -10.94
N ILE A 132 13.06 -6.82 -11.99
CA ILE A 132 14.47 -6.38 -11.92
C ILE A 132 14.54 -4.90 -12.32
N ILE A 133 15.13 -4.08 -11.45
CA ILE A 133 15.45 -2.68 -11.71
C ILE A 133 16.95 -2.50 -11.48
N GLY A 134 17.71 -2.37 -12.57
CA GLY A 134 19.17 -2.39 -12.48
C GLY A 134 19.67 -3.69 -11.84
N ASP A 135 20.27 -3.58 -10.67
CA ASP A 135 20.79 -4.70 -9.86
C ASP A 135 19.92 -4.99 -8.62
N ILE A 136 18.74 -4.38 -8.51
CA ILE A 136 17.78 -4.64 -7.45
C ILE A 136 16.68 -5.56 -7.98
N ALA A 137 16.40 -6.66 -7.26
CA ALA A 137 15.33 -7.58 -7.56
C ALA A 137 14.20 -7.45 -6.52
N ILE A 138 12.97 -7.26 -6.96
CA ILE A 138 11.77 -7.09 -6.11
C ILE A 138 10.81 -8.23 -6.39
N THR A 139 10.43 -8.99 -5.34
CA THR A 139 9.46 -10.07 -5.42
C THR A 139 8.24 -9.73 -4.54
N PRO A 140 7.06 -9.52 -5.13
CA PRO A 140 5.84 -9.20 -4.38
C PRO A 140 5.19 -10.47 -3.81
N TYR A 141 4.68 -10.36 -2.57
CA TYR A 141 3.83 -11.36 -1.92
C TYR A 141 2.55 -10.70 -1.41
N GLY A 142 1.40 -11.28 -1.76
CA GLY A 142 0.10 -10.71 -1.39
C GLY A 142 -0.17 -10.78 0.10
N VAL A 143 -0.73 -9.70 0.65
CA VAL A 143 -1.17 -9.61 2.04
C VAL A 143 -2.61 -9.12 2.12
N SER A 144 -3.27 -9.37 3.26
CA SER A 144 -4.57 -8.78 3.55
C SER A 144 -4.39 -7.39 4.14
N HIS A 145 -5.15 -6.43 3.62
CA HIS A 145 -5.26 -5.08 4.16
C HIS A 145 -6.66 -4.52 3.81
N SER A 146 -6.99 -3.29 4.25
CA SER A 146 -8.25 -2.62 3.85
C SER A 146 -8.26 -2.17 2.38
N ALA A 147 -7.13 -2.21 1.71
CA ALA A 147 -6.99 -2.05 0.27
C ALA A 147 -6.78 -3.42 -0.38
N PRO A 148 -7.67 -3.89 -1.28
CA PRO A 148 -7.40 -5.07 -2.11
C PRO A 148 -6.11 -4.94 -2.92
N ASP A 149 -5.47 -6.07 -3.18
CA ASP A 149 -4.24 -6.13 -3.98
C ASP A 149 -3.06 -5.43 -3.28
N SER A 150 -2.95 -5.64 -1.96
CA SER A 150 -1.84 -5.16 -1.13
C SER A 150 -0.71 -6.17 -1.07
N TYR A 151 0.51 -5.67 -0.94
CA TYR A 151 1.72 -6.49 -1.05
C TYR A 151 2.78 -6.13 -0.01
N MET A 152 3.51 -7.16 0.42
CA MET A 152 4.86 -7.02 0.94
C MET A 152 5.86 -7.32 -0.16
N PHE A 153 7.05 -6.72 -0.08
CA PHE A 153 8.13 -6.89 -1.04
C PHE A 153 9.35 -7.54 -0.40
N LEU A 154 9.79 -8.66 -0.98
CA LEU A 154 11.12 -9.18 -0.73
C LEU A 154 12.08 -8.54 -1.75
N ILE A 155 13.05 -7.78 -1.26
CA ILE A 155 13.98 -7.00 -2.07
C ILE A 155 15.37 -7.58 -1.88
N GLU A 156 16.00 -7.97 -2.99
CA GLU A 156 17.35 -8.53 -3.04
C GLU A 156 18.27 -7.52 -3.71
N CYS A 157 19.33 -7.14 -3.02
CA CYS A 157 20.28 -6.13 -3.47
C CYS A 157 21.63 -6.34 -2.77
N ASP A 158 22.73 -6.31 -3.51
CA ASP A 158 24.11 -6.46 -3.00
C ASP A 158 24.32 -7.69 -2.09
N GLY A 159 23.69 -8.82 -2.44
CA GLY A 159 23.77 -10.06 -1.66
C GLY A 159 22.99 -10.00 -0.33
N LYS A 160 22.19 -8.97 -0.09
CA LYS A 160 21.33 -8.78 1.09
C LYS A 160 19.87 -8.89 0.72
N LYS A 161 19.04 -9.28 1.70
CA LYS A 161 17.59 -9.43 1.54
C LYS A 161 16.85 -8.60 2.56
N VAL A 162 15.96 -7.74 2.06
CA VAL A 162 15.09 -6.87 2.85
C VAL A 162 13.65 -7.33 2.65
N LEU A 163 12.92 -7.53 3.73
CA LEU A 163 11.47 -7.66 3.68
C LEU A 163 10.84 -6.34 4.10
N HIS A 164 10.11 -5.71 3.18
CA HIS A 164 9.26 -4.56 3.45
C HIS A 164 7.81 -5.01 3.47
N THR A 165 7.14 -4.94 4.63
CA THR A 165 5.81 -5.55 4.77
C THR A 165 4.70 -4.73 4.13
N GLY A 166 4.89 -3.42 3.92
CA GLY A 166 3.76 -2.52 3.74
C GLY A 166 2.81 -2.64 4.92
N ASP A 167 1.57 -2.22 4.73
CA ASP A 167 0.50 -2.37 5.71
C ASP A 167 -0.20 -3.73 5.55
N PHE A 168 -0.44 -4.43 6.65
CA PHE A 168 -1.07 -5.73 6.60
C PHE A 168 -1.95 -6.03 7.82
N ARG A 169 -2.86 -6.98 7.66
CA ARG A 169 -3.69 -7.52 8.74
C ARG A 169 -3.83 -9.03 8.60
N ASP A 170 -3.96 -9.75 9.72
CA ASP A 170 -4.16 -11.20 9.75
C ASP A 170 -5.65 -11.61 9.84
N HIS A 171 -6.54 -10.69 10.14
CA HIS A 171 -7.98 -10.90 10.35
C HIS A 171 -8.84 -10.74 9.07
N GLY A 172 -8.26 -10.31 7.94
CA GLY A 172 -8.92 -10.29 6.64
C GLY A 172 -9.05 -11.68 6.01
N TYR A 173 -9.72 -11.78 4.86
CA TYR A 173 -9.91 -13.08 4.20
C TYR A 173 -8.59 -13.73 3.76
N LEU A 174 -7.63 -12.96 3.27
CA LEU A 174 -6.29 -13.46 2.92
C LEU A 174 -5.39 -13.63 4.14
N GLY A 175 -5.70 -12.99 5.26
CA GLY A 175 -4.89 -13.01 6.49
C GLY A 175 -4.63 -14.42 7.02
N LYS A 176 -5.57 -15.35 6.81
CA LYS A 176 -5.41 -16.77 7.18
C LYS A 176 -4.19 -17.45 6.53
N GLY A 177 -3.77 -16.97 5.37
CA GLY A 177 -2.61 -17.50 4.64
C GLY A 177 -1.28 -16.85 5.02
N LEU A 178 -1.29 -15.77 5.81
CA LEU A 178 -0.12 -14.94 6.09
C LEU A 178 1.03 -15.78 6.69
N TYR A 179 0.79 -16.47 7.79
CA TYR A 179 1.83 -17.27 8.47
C TYR A 179 2.37 -18.37 7.58
N THR A 180 1.49 -19.09 6.87
CA THR A 180 1.90 -20.13 5.93
C THR A 180 2.75 -19.58 4.79
N MET A 181 2.42 -18.40 4.28
CA MET A 181 3.19 -17.72 3.26
C MET A 181 4.58 -17.31 3.78
N LEU A 182 4.63 -16.72 4.98
CA LEU A 182 5.89 -16.37 5.63
C LEU A 182 6.80 -17.58 5.83
N GLU A 183 6.26 -18.67 6.40
CA GLU A 183 7.01 -19.91 6.67
C GLU A 183 7.51 -20.60 5.41
N LYS A 184 6.71 -20.63 4.35
CA LYS A 184 7.06 -21.35 3.12
C LYS A 184 7.91 -20.55 2.15
N HIS A 185 7.72 -19.24 2.08
CA HIS A 185 8.28 -18.42 1.01
C HIS A 185 9.23 -17.32 1.48
N ILE A 186 9.13 -16.84 2.71
CA ILE A 186 9.93 -15.72 3.21
C ILE A 186 11.04 -16.20 4.15
N ILE A 187 10.68 -16.89 5.24
CA ILE A 187 11.65 -17.33 6.26
C ILE A 187 12.80 -18.15 5.66
N PRO A 188 12.54 -19.11 4.74
CA PRO A 188 13.62 -19.89 4.14
C PRO A 188 14.59 -19.08 3.28
N GLN A 189 14.24 -17.85 2.90
CA GLN A 189 15.11 -16.98 2.11
C GLN A 189 16.28 -16.40 2.93
N GLY A 190 16.16 -16.35 4.26
CA GLY A 190 17.14 -15.71 5.15
C GLY A 190 17.11 -14.18 4.97
N ILE A 191 16.26 -13.51 5.75
CA ILE A 191 16.06 -12.05 5.68
C ILE A 191 17.13 -11.36 6.54
N ASP A 192 17.86 -10.40 5.95
CA ASP A 192 18.85 -9.58 6.66
C ASP A 192 18.22 -8.39 7.37
N VAL A 193 17.17 -7.79 6.76
CA VAL A 193 16.49 -6.59 7.28
C VAL A 193 14.97 -6.75 7.15
N LEU A 194 14.26 -6.44 8.23
CA LEU A 194 12.81 -6.36 8.25
C LEU A 194 12.39 -4.90 8.44
N ILE A 195 11.59 -4.38 7.51
CA ILE A 195 10.89 -3.09 7.61
C ILE A 195 9.41 -3.41 7.73
N THR A 196 8.81 -3.12 8.87
CA THR A 196 7.42 -3.47 9.15
C THR A 196 6.66 -2.29 9.72
N GLU A 197 5.34 -2.27 9.46
CA GLU A 197 4.44 -1.33 10.11
C GLU A 197 4.43 -1.51 11.64
N GLY A 198 4.02 -0.47 12.34
CA GLY A 198 3.91 -0.45 13.80
C GLY A 198 2.62 0.21 14.31
N THR A 199 1.59 0.34 13.49
CA THR A 199 0.35 1.08 13.78
C THR A 199 -0.31 0.65 15.11
N ASN A 200 -0.24 -0.63 15.44
CA ASN A 200 -0.84 -1.21 16.65
C ASN A 200 0.18 -1.47 17.77
N VAL A 201 1.43 -1.08 17.62
CA VAL A 201 2.45 -1.26 18.66
C VAL A 201 2.08 -0.43 19.89
N GLY A 202 2.09 -1.06 21.07
CA GLY A 202 1.74 -0.40 22.33
C GLY A 202 0.24 -0.27 22.60
N GLN A 203 -0.63 -0.60 21.65
CA GLN A 203 -2.05 -0.67 21.92
C GLN A 203 -2.38 -1.93 22.74
N LYS A 204 -3.25 -1.78 23.76
CA LYS A 204 -3.76 -2.95 24.49
C LYS A 204 -4.49 -3.84 23.49
N SER A 205 -4.12 -5.12 23.47
CA SER A 205 -4.78 -6.15 22.65
C SER A 205 -6.30 -6.10 22.87
N LYS A 206 -7.02 -5.53 21.94
CA LYS A 206 -8.46 -5.73 21.80
C LYS A 206 -8.62 -6.94 20.89
N SER A 207 -9.52 -7.86 21.22
CA SER A 207 -9.86 -8.95 20.30
C SER A 207 -10.39 -8.33 19.00
N VAL A 208 -9.62 -8.43 17.92
CA VAL A 208 -10.03 -7.98 16.61
C VAL A 208 -10.86 -9.08 15.97
N LEU A 209 -12.09 -8.76 15.56
CA LEU A 209 -12.95 -9.71 14.88
C LEU A 209 -12.43 -9.97 13.46
N SER A 210 -12.40 -11.22 13.06
CA SER A 210 -12.19 -11.60 11.67
C SER A 210 -13.35 -11.16 10.79
N GLU A 211 -13.12 -10.98 9.49
CA GLU A 211 -14.19 -10.63 8.54
C GLU A 211 -15.32 -11.67 8.52
N GLN A 212 -15.06 -12.93 8.86
CA GLN A 212 -16.10 -13.95 8.98
C GLN A 212 -16.98 -13.75 10.22
N GLU A 213 -16.39 -13.39 11.36
CA GLU A 213 -17.13 -13.06 12.58
C GLU A 213 -17.96 -11.80 12.39
N ILE A 214 -17.41 -10.77 11.72
CA ILE A 214 -18.12 -9.56 11.36
C ILE A 214 -19.30 -9.88 10.45
N SER A 215 -19.14 -10.71 9.42
CA SER A 215 -20.22 -11.16 8.54
C SER A 215 -21.33 -11.86 9.35
N SER A 216 -20.95 -12.70 10.33
CA SER A 216 -21.92 -13.38 11.18
C SER A 216 -22.69 -12.41 12.08
N GLN A 217 -22.03 -11.40 12.65
CA GLN A 217 -22.68 -10.35 13.44
C GLN A 217 -23.62 -9.48 12.58
N PHE A 218 -23.20 -9.07 11.37
CA PHE A 218 -24.07 -8.37 10.44
C PHE A 218 -25.33 -9.17 10.12
N ARG A 219 -25.22 -10.48 9.89
CA ARG A 219 -26.37 -11.35 9.65
C ARG A 219 -27.37 -11.34 10.80
N GLN A 220 -26.89 -11.36 12.05
CA GLN A 220 -27.75 -11.27 13.23
C GLN A 220 -28.46 -9.90 13.30
N ILE A 221 -27.75 -8.80 13.04
CA ILE A 221 -28.30 -7.45 13.03
C ILE A 221 -29.36 -7.31 11.93
N MET A 222 -29.07 -7.79 10.70
CA MET A 222 -29.97 -7.72 9.56
C MET A 222 -31.27 -8.50 9.76
N ARG A 223 -31.24 -9.58 10.55
CA ARG A 223 -32.47 -10.31 10.94
C ARG A 223 -33.30 -9.56 11.98
N LYS A 224 -32.67 -8.71 12.79
CA LYS A 224 -33.32 -8.01 13.92
C LYS A 224 -33.96 -6.69 13.50
N TYR A 225 -33.36 -5.97 12.53
CA TYR A 225 -33.76 -4.62 12.17
C TYR A 225 -34.19 -4.54 10.70
N LYS A 226 -35.31 -3.81 10.46
CA LYS A 226 -35.87 -3.62 9.11
C LYS A 226 -35.05 -2.61 8.27
N ASN A 227 -34.52 -1.57 8.90
CA ASN A 227 -33.75 -0.53 8.25
C ASN A 227 -32.37 -0.46 8.93
N ILE A 228 -31.30 -0.55 8.14
CA ILE A 228 -29.92 -0.58 8.61
C ILE A 228 -29.11 0.37 7.73
N PHE A 229 -28.35 1.26 8.36
CA PHE A 229 -27.37 2.12 7.71
C PHE A 229 -25.97 1.65 8.10
N ILE A 230 -25.12 1.42 7.12
CA ILE A 230 -23.76 0.94 7.33
C ILE A 230 -22.79 1.98 6.75
N LEU A 231 -21.89 2.50 7.60
CA LEU A 231 -20.78 3.33 7.16
C LEU A 231 -19.55 2.43 7.00
N SER A 232 -19.01 2.36 5.79
CA SER A 232 -17.82 1.58 5.46
C SER A 232 -17.03 2.27 4.37
N SER A 233 -15.72 2.01 4.31
CA SER A 233 -14.92 2.43 3.17
C SER A 233 -15.42 1.73 1.91
N SER A 234 -15.58 2.50 0.83
CA SER A 234 -15.92 1.96 -0.50
C SER A 234 -14.79 1.14 -1.14
N ALA A 235 -13.58 1.27 -0.61
CA ALA A 235 -12.40 0.58 -1.10
C ALA A 235 -12.01 -0.66 -0.28
N ASP A 236 -12.62 -0.89 0.91
CA ASP A 236 -12.36 -2.12 1.70
C ASP A 236 -13.24 -3.28 1.16
N ALA A 237 -12.73 -4.01 0.17
CA ALA A 237 -13.47 -5.09 -0.46
C ALA A 237 -13.75 -6.26 0.50
N ASP A 238 -12.89 -6.55 1.46
CA ASP A 238 -13.12 -7.58 2.47
C ASP A 238 -14.38 -7.23 3.30
N ARG A 239 -14.49 -5.97 3.75
CA ARG A 239 -15.63 -5.47 4.50
C ARG A 239 -16.91 -5.44 3.66
N LEU A 240 -16.83 -4.95 2.44
CA LEU A 240 -17.97 -4.93 1.51
C LEU A 240 -18.47 -6.35 1.23
N TRP A 241 -17.56 -7.31 1.04
CA TRP A 241 -17.88 -8.71 0.86
C TRP A 241 -18.54 -9.33 2.10
N SER A 242 -18.05 -8.98 3.30
CA SER A 242 -18.62 -9.43 4.57
C SER A 242 -20.06 -8.95 4.74
N ILE A 243 -20.35 -7.69 4.37
CA ILE A 243 -21.68 -7.10 4.40
C ILE A 243 -22.59 -7.80 3.38
N TYR A 244 -22.13 -7.96 2.13
CA TYR A 244 -22.86 -8.63 1.07
C TYR A 244 -23.24 -10.07 1.45
N ARG A 245 -22.28 -10.84 1.94
CA ARG A 245 -22.53 -12.23 2.41
C ARG A 245 -23.47 -12.32 3.61
N ALA A 246 -23.53 -11.29 4.43
CA ALA A 246 -24.45 -11.26 5.56
C ALA A 246 -25.90 -11.05 5.13
N HIS A 247 -26.11 -10.34 4.02
CA HIS A 247 -27.46 -10.07 3.45
C HIS A 247 -28.04 -11.31 2.73
N ASN A 248 -27.20 -12.09 2.05
CA ASN A 248 -27.58 -13.30 1.34
C ASN A 248 -27.39 -14.55 2.22
#